data_a3222b3a60ee1326a1002f8816e29084
#
_entry.id   a3222b3a60ee1326a1002f8816e29084
#
_cell.length_a   1.000
_cell.length_b   1.000
_cell.length_c   1.000
_cell.angle_alpha   90.00
_cell.angle_beta   90.00
_cell.angle_gamma   90.00
#
_symmetry.space_group_name_H-M   'P 1'
#
loop_
_entity.id
_entity.type
_entity.pdbx_description
1 polymer ?
#
loop_
_entity_poly.entity_id
_entity_poly.type
_entity_poly.pdbx_seq_one_letter_code
_entity_poly.pdbx_strand_id
1 'polypeptide(L)'
;MKNRIAELDYLKSIFILLMIVFHLVYIGDKYPYAKSLVYTFHMPAFLIISGYVMNIAKGIRPFLRTMWWIFIPYAVMETGYVIMSAILPVRESVEHLSVSLWLDKLFLHPLGPYWYLHTLMLCGLVYLLVDKLAGKWSNTVTILIILALCYAVLSAYGILSLINALYFTAGVALRRCSLDFRTFFSASFWALLPVIWLAADETNLNKSTLSGAALTYLVISFLLAVYRYLPDYLKKGLGYIGSH
;
A
#
# COMPACT_ATOMS: atom_id res chain seq x y z
N MET A 1 17.82 -1.67 -18.70
CA MET A 1 16.97 -0.77 -17.89
C MET A 1 15.54 -1.30 -18.00
N LYS A 2 14.87 -1.65 -16.87
CA LYS A 2 13.44 -2.03 -16.92
C LYS A 2 12.66 -0.80 -17.36
N ASN A 3 11.83 -0.91 -18.40
CA ASN A 3 10.95 0.18 -18.81
C ASN A 3 10.10 0.61 -17.61
N ARG A 4 10.30 1.82 -17.17
CA ARG A 4 9.52 2.45 -16.11
C ARG A 4 8.10 2.66 -16.64
N ILE A 5 7.10 2.27 -15.87
CA ILE A 5 5.69 2.44 -16.24
C ILE A 5 5.23 3.78 -15.69
N ALA A 6 5.14 4.79 -16.55
CA ALA A 6 4.82 6.16 -16.16
C ALA A 6 3.43 6.28 -15.50
N GLU A 7 2.48 5.45 -15.91
CA GLU A 7 1.14 5.38 -15.32
C GLU A 7 1.17 4.98 -13.85
N LEU A 8 2.09 4.09 -13.45
CA LEU A 8 2.23 3.70 -12.04
C LEU A 8 2.82 4.82 -11.19
N ASP A 9 3.76 5.59 -11.74
CA ASP A 9 4.31 6.75 -11.04
C ASP A 9 3.25 7.84 -10.88
N TYR A 10 2.42 8.06 -11.90
CA TYR A 10 1.26 8.94 -11.81
C TYR A 10 0.27 8.48 -10.72
N LEU A 11 -0.13 7.21 -10.70
CA LEU A 11 -1.03 6.67 -9.67
C LEU A 11 -0.46 6.86 -8.26
N LYS A 12 0.82 6.55 -8.06
CA LYS A 12 1.50 6.75 -6.78
C LYS A 12 1.44 8.23 -6.36
N SER A 13 1.70 9.16 -7.27
CA SER A 13 1.65 10.59 -6.94
C SER A 13 0.27 11.03 -6.48
N ILE A 14 -0.80 10.59 -7.17
CA ILE A 14 -2.18 10.91 -6.78
C ILE A 14 -2.47 10.36 -5.37
N PHE A 15 -2.10 9.10 -5.10
CA PHE A 15 -2.36 8.49 -3.80
C PHE A 15 -1.52 9.10 -2.67
N ILE A 16 -0.27 9.54 -2.94
CA ILE A 16 0.56 10.30 -1.99
C ILE A 16 -0.12 11.63 -1.67
N LEU A 17 -0.56 12.37 -2.69
CA LEU A 17 -1.23 13.66 -2.47
C LEU A 17 -2.53 13.50 -1.68
N LEU A 18 -3.35 12.50 -2.01
CA LEU A 18 -4.56 12.18 -1.23
C LEU A 18 -4.22 11.79 0.21
N MET A 19 -3.18 11.00 0.42
CA MET A 19 -2.71 10.64 1.76
C MET A 19 -2.33 11.89 2.56
N ILE A 20 -1.53 12.79 2.00
CA ILE A 20 -1.13 14.03 2.68
C ILE A 20 -2.36 14.87 3.02
N VAL A 21 -3.24 15.14 2.04
CA VAL A 21 -4.42 16.00 2.22
C VAL A 21 -5.34 15.48 3.34
N PHE A 22 -5.66 14.18 3.35
CA PHE A 22 -6.60 13.62 4.33
C PHE A 22 -5.97 13.21 5.66
N HIS A 23 -4.63 13.29 5.79
CA HIS A 23 -3.94 13.24 7.08
C HIS A 23 -3.88 14.61 7.78
N LEU A 24 -4.08 15.70 7.04
CA LEU A 24 -4.25 17.02 7.66
C LEU A 24 -5.55 17.04 8.46
N VAL A 25 -5.45 17.15 9.79
CA VAL A 25 -6.58 17.11 10.73
C VAL A 25 -7.67 18.08 10.30
N TYR A 26 -7.29 19.31 9.94
CA TYR A 26 -8.21 20.36 9.50
C TYR A 26 -9.07 19.96 8.30
N ILE A 27 -8.52 19.20 7.33
CA ILE A 27 -9.28 18.77 6.15
C ILE A 27 -9.98 17.43 6.45
N GLY A 28 -9.25 16.47 7.00
CA GLY A 28 -9.77 15.13 7.23
C GLY A 28 -10.95 15.10 8.20
N ASP A 29 -10.94 15.92 9.24
CA ASP A 29 -12.03 15.94 10.22
C ASP A 29 -13.20 16.83 9.75
N LYS A 30 -12.95 17.80 8.87
CA LYS A 30 -14.01 18.62 8.24
C LYS A 30 -14.82 17.84 7.22
N TYR A 31 -14.21 16.88 6.53
CA TYR A 31 -14.84 16.09 5.47
C TYR A 31 -14.73 14.59 5.73
N PRO A 32 -15.39 14.07 6.80
CA PRO A 32 -15.23 12.69 7.25
C PRO A 32 -15.65 11.67 6.18
N TYR A 33 -16.70 11.96 5.44
CA TYR A 33 -17.16 11.12 4.34
C TYR A 33 -16.11 11.00 3.22
N ALA A 34 -15.55 12.11 2.76
CA ALA A 34 -14.52 12.10 1.74
C ALA A 34 -13.24 11.39 2.24
N LYS A 35 -12.92 11.54 3.51
CA LYS A 35 -11.82 10.81 4.17
C LYS A 35 -12.06 9.30 4.15
N SER A 36 -13.26 8.83 4.52
CA SER A 36 -13.64 7.41 4.48
C SER A 36 -13.56 6.86 3.07
N LEU A 37 -14.08 7.59 2.08
CA LEU A 37 -13.98 7.20 0.68
C LEU A 37 -12.52 7.05 0.23
N VAL A 38 -11.68 8.06 0.48
CA VAL A 38 -10.26 8.00 0.09
C VAL A 38 -9.53 6.87 0.81
N TYR A 39 -9.79 6.67 2.10
CA TYR A 39 -9.14 5.61 2.89
C TYR A 39 -9.55 4.21 2.47
N THR A 40 -10.69 4.06 1.80
CA THR A 40 -11.14 2.77 1.24
C THR A 40 -10.24 2.30 0.09
N PHE A 41 -9.74 3.21 -0.76
CA PHE A 41 -9.03 2.79 -1.98
C PHE A 41 -7.55 3.20 -2.05
N HIS A 42 -7.11 4.35 -1.47
CA HIS A 42 -5.77 4.87 -1.75
C HIS A 42 -4.65 3.96 -1.23
N MET A 43 -4.77 3.46 0.01
CA MET A 43 -3.77 2.55 0.57
C MET A 43 -3.82 1.13 -0.03
N PRO A 44 -5.01 0.52 -0.25
CA PRO A 44 -5.13 -0.68 -1.06
C PRO A 44 -4.48 -0.58 -2.44
N ALA A 45 -4.76 0.49 -3.17
CA ALA A 45 -4.15 0.72 -4.49
C ALA A 45 -2.61 0.84 -4.40
N PHE A 46 -2.10 1.54 -3.38
CA PHE A 46 -0.66 1.61 -3.12
C PHE A 46 -0.04 0.23 -2.88
N LEU A 47 -0.70 -0.62 -2.08
CA LEU A 47 -0.23 -1.97 -1.79
C LEU A 47 -0.24 -2.86 -3.04
N ILE A 48 -1.28 -2.77 -3.88
CA ILE A 48 -1.34 -3.48 -5.17
C ILE A 48 -0.17 -3.05 -6.06
N ILE A 49 0.05 -1.74 -6.22
CA ILE A 49 1.16 -1.21 -7.03
C ILE A 49 2.51 -1.70 -6.46
N SER A 50 2.67 -1.66 -5.15
CA SER A 50 3.91 -2.08 -4.48
C SER A 50 4.20 -3.57 -4.69
N GLY A 51 3.18 -4.42 -4.56
CA GLY A 51 3.30 -5.85 -4.87
C GLY A 51 3.65 -6.10 -6.35
N TYR A 52 3.03 -5.35 -7.26
CA TYR A 52 3.29 -5.47 -8.70
C TYR A 52 4.72 -5.05 -9.09
N VAL A 53 5.25 -3.97 -8.51
CA VAL A 53 6.61 -3.49 -8.81
C VAL A 53 7.69 -4.20 -8.01
N MET A 54 7.32 -4.93 -6.94
CA MET A 54 8.25 -5.65 -6.08
C MET A 54 9.09 -6.63 -6.89
N ASN A 55 10.41 -6.44 -6.89
CA ASN A 55 11.32 -7.21 -7.73
C ASN A 55 12.29 -8.04 -6.89
N ILE A 56 11.91 -9.27 -6.59
CA ILE A 56 12.75 -10.25 -5.91
C ILE A 56 13.77 -10.95 -6.84
N ALA A 57 13.58 -10.87 -8.17
CA ALA A 57 14.48 -11.49 -9.15
C ALA A 57 15.87 -10.82 -9.21
N LYS A 58 16.03 -9.64 -8.63
CA LYS A 58 17.34 -8.94 -8.53
C LYS A 58 18.37 -9.66 -7.65
N GLY A 59 17.95 -10.70 -6.92
CA GLY A 59 18.78 -11.39 -5.94
C GLY A 59 18.60 -10.87 -4.52
N ILE A 60 19.08 -11.63 -3.54
CA ILE A 60 18.87 -11.36 -2.10
C ILE A 60 19.52 -10.04 -1.68
N ARG A 61 20.82 -9.86 -1.98
CA ARG A 61 21.57 -8.67 -1.53
C ARG A 61 20.97 -7.34 -2.03
N PRO A 62 20.69 -7.15 -3.34
CA PRO A 62 20.05 -5.93 -3.82
C PRO A 62 18.65 -5.72 -3.26
N PHE A 63 17.91 -6.81 -3.00
CA PHE A 63 16.58 -6.73 -2.39
C PHE A 63 16.68 -6.24 -0.95
N LEU A 64 17.52 -6.88 -0.11
CA LEU A 64 17.70 -6.47 1.29
C LEU A 64 18.24 -5.05 1.39
N ARG A 65 19.12 -4.62 0.46
CA ARG A 65 19.55 -3.23 0.40
C ARG A 65 18.39 -2.27 0.16
N THR A 66 17.44 -2.65 -0.72
CA THR A 66 16.22 -1.83 -0.93
C THR A 66 15.37 -1.77 0.33
N MET A 67 15.16 -2.91 1.01
CA MET A 67 14.42 -2.96 2.29
C MET A 67 15.10 -2.11 3.36
N TRP A 68 16.42 -2.13 3.43
CA TRP A 68 17.21 -1.30 4.36
C TRP A 68 17.00 0.20 4.11
N TRP A 69 16.98 0.64 2.84
CA TRP A 69 16.71 2.04 2.50
C TRP A 69 15.27 2.49 2.78
N ILE A 70 14.32 1.54 2.85
CA ILE A 70 12.95 1.83 3.31
C ILE A 70 12.89 1.82 4.84
N PHE A 71 13.66 0.93 5.49
CA PHE A 71 13.68 0.80 6.95
C PHE A 71 14.28 2.02 7.64
N ILE A 72 15.32 2.64 7.10
CA ILE A 72 15.96 3.80 7.75
C ILE A 72 14.96 4.96 7.99
N PRO A 73 14.28 5.52 6.95
CA PRO A 73 13.32 6.59 7.19
C PRO A 73 12.13 6.12 8.05
N TYR A 74 11.67 4.89 7.88
CA TYR A 74 10.64 4.31 8.74
C TYR A 74 11.09 4.31 10.22
N ALA A 75 12.25 3.78 10.53
CA ALA A 75 12.75 3.70 11.91
C ALA A 75 12.95 5.07 12.55
N VAL A 76 13.45 6.05 11.79
CA VAL A 76 13.60 7.43 12.26
C VAL A 76 12.24 8.05 12.59
N MET A 77 11.27 7.93 11.66
CA MET A 77 9.95 8.53 11.83
C MET A 77 9.13 7.84 12.92
N GLU A 78 9.16 6.49 12.97
CA GLU A 78 8.46 5.71 14.01
C GLU A 78 9.05 6.00 15.40
N THR A 79 10.37 6.03 15.53
CA THR A 79 11.02 6.40 16.79
C THR A 79 10.64 7.82 17.23
N GLY A 80 10.66 8.76 16.29
CA GLY A 80 10.21 10.14 16.56
C GLY A 80 8.76 10.20 17.01
N TYR A 81 7.88 9.43 16.36
CA TYR A 81 6.46 9.38 16.72
C TYR A 81 6.24 8.77 18.10
N VAL A 82 6.92 7.66 18.43
CA VAL A 82 6.86 7.01 19.76
C VAL A 82 7.31 7.99 20.86
N ILE A 83 8.41 8.71 20.66
CA ILE A 83 8.89 9.70 21.63
C ILE A 83 7.89 10.85 21.77
N MET A 84 7.41 11.40 20.65
CA MET A 84 6.46 12.51 20.67
C MET A 84 5.11 12.12 21.25
N SER A 85 4.66 10.88 21.06
CA SER A 85 3.41 10.37 21.60
C SER A 85 3.41 10.22 23.13
N ALA A 86 4.58 10.16 23.76
CA ALA A 86 4.72 10.18 25.20
C ALA A 86 4.69 11.62 25.79
N ILE A 87 4.90 12.64 24.95
CA ILE A 87 5.01 14.05 25.38
C ILE A 87 3.76 14.84 24.98
N LEU A 88 3.21 14.55 23.81
CA LEU A 88 2.09 15.28 23.23
C LEU A 88 0.78 14.48 23.33
N PRO A 89 -0.38 15.14 23.50
CA PRO A 89 -1.67 14.50 23.45
C PRO A 89 -2.02 14.11 22.00
N VAL A 90 -1.58 12.93 21.59
CA VAL A 90 -1.92 12.34 20.29
C VAL A 90 -2.95 11.21 20.45
N ARG A 91 -3.61 10.80 19.36
CA ARG A 91 -4.65 9.74 19.40
C ARG A 91 -4.15 8.43 20.00
N GLU A 92 -2.91 8.06 19.72
CA GLU A 92 -2.24 6.84 20.19
C GLU A 92 -1.09 7.24 21.12
N SER A 93 -1.44 7.72 22.33
CA SER A 93 -0.45 8.12 23.32
C SER A 93 0.19 6.92 24.01
N VAL A 94 1.46 7.06 24.36
CA VAL A 94 2.23 6.10 25.13
C VAL A 94 2.40 6.65 26.54
N GLU A 95 1.93 5.92 27.56
CA GLU A 95 2.01 6.38 28.95
C GLU A 95 3.44 6.35 29.51
N HIS A 96 4.21 5.33 29.16
CA HIS A 96 5.58 5.15 29.64
C HIS A 96 6.53 4.69 28.54
N LEU A 97 7.59 5.47 28.32
CA LEU A 97 8.66 5.06 27.40
C LEU A 97 9.52 3.97 28.03
N SER A 98 9.65 2.84 27.34
CA SER A 98 10.60 1.78 27.67
C SER A 98 11.26 1.25 26.41
N VAL A 99 12.43 0.64 26.57
CA VAL A 99 13.14 0.02 25.42
C VAL A 99 12.32 -1.12 24.81
N SER A 100 11.64 -1.92 25.63
CA SER A 100 10.78 -3.00 25.17
C SER A 100 9.59 -2.49 24.39
N LEU A 101 8.94 -1.43 24.83
CA LEU A 101 7.85 -0.79 24.10
C LEU A 101 8.35 -0.20 22.77
N TRP A 102 9.48 0.50 22.79
CA TRP A 102 10.07 1.06 21.56
C TRP A 102 10.36 -0.02 20.53
N LEU A 103 10.96 -1.16 20.95
CA LEU A 103 11.20 -2.30 20.06
C LEU A 103 9.88 -2.91 19.54
N ASP A 104 8.87 -3.05 20.40
CA ASP A 104 7.54 -3.51 19.99
C ASP A 104 6.94 -2.62 18.89
N LYS A 105 6.96 -1.29 19.09
CA LYS A 105 6.43 -0.33 18.13
C LYS A 105 7.23 -0.30 16.83
N LEU A 106 8.55 -0.43 16.92
CA LEU A 106 9.41 -0.41 15.75
C LEU A 106 9.27 -1.67 14.88
N PHE A 107 9.08 -2.87 15.48
CA PHE A 107 9.15 -4.13 14.74
C PHE A 107 7.84 -4.89 14.63
N LEU A 108 6.91 -4.71 15.56
CA LEU A 108 5.69 -5.53 15.63
C LEU A 108 4.42 -4.72 15.45
N HIS A 109 4.24 -3.64 16.20
CA HIS A 109 2.97 -2.90 16.27
C HIS A 109 3.19 -1.39 16.07
N PRO A 110 3.53 -0.94 14.84
CA PRO A 110 3.84 0.47 14.57
C PRO A 110 2.69 1.39 14.93
N LEU A 111 3.03 2.58 15.43
CA LEU A 111 2.08 3.64 15.77
C LEU A 111 1.84 4.57 14.58
N GLY A 112 0.67 5.21 14.57
CA GLY A 112 0.36 6.28 13.65
C GLY A 112 0.39 5.88 12.16
N PRO A 113 0.86 6.77 11.26
CA PRO A 113 0.72 6.57 9.81
C PRO A 113 1.76 5.65 9.17
N TYR A 114 2.75 5.17 9.94
CA TYR A 114 3.90 4.43 9.39
C TYR A 114 3.65 2.93 9.17
N TRP A 115 2.49 2.42 9.59
CA TRP A 115 2.07 1.04 9.39
C TRP A 115 2.20 0.56 7.94
N TYR A 116 2.07 1.48 6.95
CA TYR A 116 2.21 1.13 5.54
C TYR A 116 3.62 0.65 5.20
N LEU A 117 4.66 1.39 5.61
CA LEU A 117 6.05 1.02 5.34
C LEU A 117 6.41 -0.28 6.06
N HIS A 118 5.95 -0.47 7.29
CA HIS A 118 6.09 -1.70 8.05
C HIS A 118 5.44 -2.89 7.29
N THR A 119 4.17 -2.76 6.89
CA THR A 119 3.46 -3.78 6.10
C THR A 119 4.20 -4.09 4.79
N LEU A 120 4.67 -3.06 4.08
CA LEU A 120 5.40 -3.22 2.82
C LEU A 120 6.70 -4.02 3.01
N MET A 121 7.46 -3.71 4.05
CA MET A 121 8.71 -4.41 4.36
C MET A 121 8.45 -5.86 4.76
N LEU A 122 7.51 -6.11 5.68
CA LEU A 122 7.16 -7.47 6.09
C LEU A 122 6.62 -8.30 4.93
N CYS A 123 5.68 -7.78 4.17
CA CYS A 123 5.15 -8.47 2.99
C CYS A 123 6.26 -8.78 1.97
N GLY A 124 7.16 -7.82 1.73
CA GLY A 124 8.29 -8.02 0.83
C GLY A 124 9.28 -9.09 1.32
N LEU A 125 9.62 -9.09 2.61
CA LEU A 125 10.52 -10.07 3.21
C LEU A 125 9.92 -11.49 3.18
N VAL A 126 8.65 -11.62 3.57
CA VAL A 126 7.92 -12.90 3.51
C VAL A 126 7.83 -13.38 2.06
N TYR A 127 7.53 -12.49 1.11
CA TYR A 127 7.50 -12.85 -0.30
C TYR A 127 8.88 -13.35 -0.80
N LEU A 128 9.96 -12.66 -0.44
CA LEU A 128 11.31 -13.13 -0.77
C LEU A 128 11.59 -14.51 -0.18
N LEU A 129 11.26 -14.73 1.10
CA LEU A 129 11.48 -15.99 1.80
C LEU A 129 10.71 -17.13 1.12
N VAL A 130 9.42 -16.96 0.91
CA VAL A 130 8.55 -17.96 0.27
C VAL A 130 9.04 -18.27 -1.15
N ASP A 131 9.40 -17.26 -1.94
CA ASP A 131 9.92 -17.49 -3.30
C ASP A 131 11.26 -18.25 -3.29
N LYS A 132 12.12 -17.99 -2.33
CA LYS A 132 13.41 -18.70 -2.22
C LYS A 132 13.27 -20.14 -1.74
N LEU A 133 12.34 -20.39 -0.83
CA LEU A 133 12.11 -21.74 -0.27
C LEU A 133 11.29 -22.62 -1.22
N ALA A 134 10.25 -22.08 -1.83
CA ALA A 134 9.28 -22.83 -2.61
C ALA A 134 9.33 -22.53 -4.12
N GLY A 135 9.91 -21.40 -4.55
CA GLY A 135 9.78 -20.89 -5.91
C GLY A 135 10.30 -21.79 -7.03
N LYS A 136 11.25 -22.67 -6.74
CA LYS A 136 11.77 -23.63 -7.72
C LYS A 136 10.87 -24.84 -7.95
N TRP A 137 10.04 -25.14 -6.96
CA TRP A 137 9.24 -26.39 -6.93
C TRP A 137 7.74 -26.12 -7.04
N SER A 138 7.32 -24.86 -6.96
CA SER A 138 5.90 -24.49 -6.84
C SER A 138 5.45 -23.60 -8.00
N ASN A 139 4.22 -23.84 -8.45
CA ASN A 139 3.56 -22.95 -9.40
C ASN A 139 3.13 -21.64 -8.71
N THR A 140 2.69 -20.67 -9.51
CA THR A 140 2.27 -19.34 -8.99
C THR A 140 1.15 -19.45 -7.97
N VAL A 141 0.15 -20.32 -8.19
CA VAL A 141 -0.99 -20.49 -7.27
C VAL A 141 -0.53 -20.98 -5.90
N THR A 142 0.32 -22.01 -5.86
CA THR A 142 0.88 -22.55 -4.61
C THR A 142 1.63 -21.46 -3.82
N ILE A 143 2.45 -20.65 -4.51
CA ILE A 143 3.17 -19.54 -3.86
C ILE A 143 2.20 -18.51 -3.28
N LEU A 144 1.14 -18.15 -4.00
CA LEU A 144 0.13 -17.21 -3.50
C LEU A 144 -0.63 -17.77 -2.29
N ILE A 145 -0.93 -19.06 -2.28
CA ILE A 145 -1.56 -19.73 -1.12
C ILE A 145 -0.62 -19.72 0.09
N ILE A 146 0.65 -20.08 -0.10
CA ILE A 146 1.63 -20.05 0.99
C ILE A 146 1.80 -18.64 1.55
N LEU A 147 1.86 -17.62 0.67
CA LEU A 147 1.90 -16.21 1.09
C LEU A 147 0.68 -15.84 1.93
N ALA A 148 -0.53 -16.17 1.46
CA ALA A 148 -1.76 -15.89 2.19
C ALA A 148 -1.78 -16.57 3.57
N LEU A 149 -1.31 -17.81 3.67
CA LEU A 149 -1.20 -18.54 4.94
C LEU A 149 -0.16 -17.89 5.88
N CYS A 150 1.02 -17.53 5.37
CA CYS A 150 2.02 -16.82 6.17
C CYS A 150 1.48 -15.48 6.70
N TYR A 151 0.77 -14.72 5.86
CA TYR A 151 0.18 -13.45 6.28
C TYR A 151 -0.99 -13.66 7.25
N ALA A 152 -1.78 -14.73 7.10
CA ALA A 152 -2.82 -15.07 8.08
C ALA A 152 -2.22 -15.38 9.46
N VAL A 153 -1.11 -16.10 9.51
CA VAL A 153 -0.38 -16.37 10.76
C VAL A 153 0.11 -15.06 11.39
N LEU A 154 0.81 -14.19 10.62
CA LEU A 154 1.29 -12.91 11.13
C LEU A 154 0.13 -12.00 11.59
N SER A 155 -1.01 -12.07 10.90
CA SER A 155 -2.20 -11.32 11.28
C SER A 155 -2.83 -11.85 12.57
N ALA A 156 -2.80 -13.15 12.80
CA ALA A 156 -3.28 -13.76 14.06
C ALA A 156 -2.47 -13.30 15.28
N TYR A 157 -1.19 -12.99 15.09
CA TYR A 157 -0.34 -12.36 16.12
C TYR A 157 -0.44 -10.84 16.17
N GLY A 158 -1.32 -10.21 15.38
CA GLY A 158 -1.50 -8.76 15.35
C GLY A 158 -0.40 -7.96 14.66
N ILE A 159 0.61 -8.63 14.07
CA ILE A 159 1.81 -7.99 13.50
C ILE A 159 1.49 -7.21 12.21
N LEU A 160 0.52 -7.69 11.42
CA LEU A 160 0.06 -7.00 10.21
C LEU A 160 -1.42 -7.26 9.94
N SER A 161 -2.06 -6.39 9.17
CA SER A 161 -3.43 -6.61 8.71
C SER A 161 -3.46 -7.56 7.53
N LEU A 162 -4.18 -8.70 7.66
CA LEU A 162 -4.34 -9.67 6.57
C LEU A 162 -4.90 -9.01 5.31
N ILE A 163 -5.90 -8.14 5.44
CA ILE A 163 -6.51 -7.48 4.28
C ILE A 163 -5.50 -6.62 3.51
N ASN A 164 -4.63 -5.91 4.22
CA ASN A 164 -3.58 -5.12 3.59
C ASN A 164 -2.56 -6.01 2.87
N ALA A 165 -2.17 -7.13 3.48
CA ALA A 165 -1.28 -8.11 2.87
C ALA A 165 -1.91 -8.79 1.64
N LEU A 166 -3.23 -9.02 1.62
CA LEU A 166 -3.94 -9.53 0.46
C LEU A 166 -3.94 -8.55 -0.71
N TYR A 167 -4.08 -7.25 -0.47
CA TYR A 167 -3.90 -6.24 -1.53
C TYR A 167 -2.49 -6.25 -2.11
N PHE A 168 -1.47 -6.37 -1.27
CA PHE A 168 -0.09 -6.55 -1.73
C PHE A 168 0.04 -7.83 -2.57
N THR A 169 -0.54 -8.94 -2.09
CA THR A 169 -0.52 -10.24 -2.79
C THR A 169 -1.23 -10.16 -4.15
N ALA A 170 -2.32 -9.40 -4.28
CA ALA A 170 -2.97 -9.17 -5.56
C ALA A 170 -2.00 -8.53 -6.58
N GLY A 171 -1.20 -7.55 -6.15
CA GLY A 171 -0.13 -6.98 -6.99
C GLY A 171 0.94 -8.00 -7.39
N VAL A 172 1.38 -8.83 -6.42
CA VAL A 172 2.32 -9.95 -6.69
C VAL A 172 1.72 -10.94 -7.68
N ALA A 173 0.44 -11.29 -7.54
CA ALA A 173 -0.28 -12.20 -8.43
C ALA A 173 -0.28 -11.69 -9.88
N LEU A 174 -0.64 -10.43 -10.09
CA LEU A 174 -0.60 -9.80 -11.41
C LEU A 174 0.80 -9.89 -12.02
N ARG A 175 1.84 -9.64 -11.23
CA ARG A 175 3.22 -9.71 -11.68
C ARG A 175 3.65 -11.11 -12.04
N ARG A 176 3.33 -12.12 -11.20
CA ARG A 176 3.70 -13.52 -11.42
C ARG A 176 2.95 -14.16 -12.57
N CYS A 177 1.69 -13.77 -12.77
CA CYS A 177 0.89 -14.20 -13.94
C CYS A 177 1.27 -13.45 -15.22
N SER A 178 2.31 -12.59 -15.20
CA SER A 178 2.74 -11.78 -16.34
C SER A 178 1.64 -10.91 -16.94
N LEU A 179 0.63 -10.54 -16.14
CA LEU A 179 -0.44 -9.65 -16.55
C LEU A 179 0.06 -8.21 -16.57
N ASP A 180 -0.19 -7.51 -17.68
CA ASP A 180 0.08 -6.07 -17.72
C ASP A 180 -0.92 -5.33 -16.82
N PHE A 181 -0.40 -4.48 -15.93
CA PHE A 181 -1.21 -3.71 -14.97
C PHE A 181 -2.28 -2.85 -15.66
N ARG A 182 -1.93 -2.24 -16.79
CA ARG A 182 -2.83 -1.35 -17.55
C ARG A 182 -3.94 -2.12 -18.25
N THR A 183 -3.65 -3.34 -18.69
CA THR A 183 -4.64 -4.22 -19.31
C THR A 183 -5.60 -4.77 -18.26
N PHE A 184 -5.09 -5.17 -17.10
CA PHE A 184 -5.92 -5.68 -16.01
C PHE A 184 -6.89 -4.63 -15.48
N PHE A 185 -6.40 -3.43 -15.18
CA PHE A 185 -7.22 -2.33 -14.66
C PHE A 185 -7.96 -1.54 -15.74
N SER A 186 -7.86 -1.91 -16.99
CA SER A 186 -8.64 -1.41 -18.14
C SER A 186 -9.14 0.04 -18.01
N ALA A 187 -8.31 1.01 -18.46
CA ALA A 187 -8.60 2.44 -18.32
C ALA A 187 -9.95 2.82 -18.92
N SER A 188 -10.90 3.27 -18.07
CA SER A 188 -12.27 3.60 -18.46
C SER A 188 -12.84 4.76 -17.66
N PHE A 189 -13.38 5.78 -18.34
CA PHE A 189 -14.15 6.84 -17.69
C PHE A 189 -15.49 6.35 -17.15
N TRP A 190 -16.06 5.32 -17.76
CA TRP A 190 -17.30 4.71 -17.29
C TRP A 190 -17.19 4.10 -15.89
N ALA A 191 -15.97 3.83 -15.43
CA ALA A 191 -15.73 3.38 -14.06
C ALA A 191 -16.19 4.40 -13.01
N LEU A 192 -16.31 5.69 -13.36
CA LEU A 192 -16.79 6.72 -12.45
C LEU A 192 -18.25 6.50 -12.02
N LEU A 193 -19.11 5.99 -12.89
CA LEU A 193 -20.52 5.76 -12.56
C LEU A 193 -20.69 4.74 -11.42
N PRO A 194 -20.14 3.52 -11.50
CA PRO A 194 -20.22 2.61 -10.37
C PRO A 194 -19.43 3.08 -9.14
N VAL A 195 -18.38 3.89 -9.28
CA VAL A 195 -17.70 4.51 -8.12
C VAL A 195 -18.67 5.42 -7.38
N ILE A 196 -19.40 6.31 -8.08
CA ILE A 196 -20.39 7.20 -7.47
C ILE A 196 -21.52 6.39 -6.83
N TRP A 197 -22.01 5.36 -7.51
CA TRP A 197 -23.07 4.50 -6.98
C TRP A 197 -22.66 3.75 -5.72
N LEU A 198 -21.47 3.14 -5.69
CA LEU A 198 -20.96 2.46 -4.50
C LEU A 198 -20.67 3.45 -3.37
N ALA A 199 -20.12 4.61 -3.71
CA ALA A 199 -19.82 5.65 -2.74
C ALA A 199 -21.08 6.31 -2.16
N ALA A 200 -22.24 6.20 -2.75
CA ALA A 200 -23.49 6.74 -2.21
C ALA A 200 -23.91 6.10 -0.87
N ASP A 201 -23.41 4.91 -0.56
CA ASP A 201 -23.67 4.19 0.68
C ASP A 201 -22.38 4.02 1.49
N GLU A 202 -22.34 4.60 2.69
CA GLU A 202 -21.18 4.54 3.60
C GLU A 202 -20.79 3.11 3.99
N THR A 203 -21.72 2.16 3.97
CA THR A 203 -21.42 0.75 4.28
C THR A 203 -20.45 0.12 3.29
N ASN A 204 -20.38 0.66 2.07
CA ASN A 204 -19.42 0.24 1.04
C ASN A 204 -18.02 0.84 1.25
N LEU A 205 -17.88 1.85 2.12
CA LEU A 205 -16.63 2.55 2.35
C LEU A 205 -15.74 1.84 3.35
N ASN A 206 -15.51 0.56 3.11
CA ASN A 206 -14.62 -0.27 3.93
C ASN A 206 -13.73 -1.13 3.03
N LYS A 207 -12.42 -0.93 3.12
CA LYS A 207 -11.41 -1.69 2.37
C LYS A 207 -11.45 -3.20 2.60
N SER A 208 -12.07 -3.66 3.68
CA SER A 208 -12.15 -5.09 4.02
C SER A 208 -13.34 -5.81 3.35
N THR A 209 -14.16 -5.08 2.60
CA THR A 209 -15.33 -5.63 1.90
C THR A 209 -15.06 -5.81 0.41
N LEU A 210 -15.90 -6.61 -0.26
CA LEU A 210 -15.85 -6.74 -1.72
C LEU A 210 -16.16 -5.42 -2.43
N SER A 211 -17.07 -4.61 -1.87
CA SER A 211 -17.36 -3.26 -2.38
C SER A 211 -16.15 -2.35 -2.31
N GLY A 212 -15.37 -2.39 -1.21
CA GLY A 212 -14.12 -1.63 -1.09
C GLY A 212 -13.04 -2.09 -2.07
N ALA A 213 -12.95 -3.40 -2.32
CA ALA A 213 -12.05 -3.92 -3.35
C ALA A 213 -12.49 -3.50 -4.76
N ALA A 214 -13.80 -3.53 -5.05
CA ALA A 214 -14.36 -3.04 -6.31
C ALA A 214 -14.12 -1.54 -6.49
N LEU A 215 -14.33 -0.72 -5.44
CA LEU A 215 -13.98 0.71 -5.44
C LEU A 215 -12.51 0.94 -5.77
N THR A 216 -11.61 0.17 -5.16
CA THR A 216 -10.17 0.27 -5.44
C THR A 216 -9.87 -0.02 -6.91
N TYR A 217 -10.45 -1.08 -7.48
CA TYR A 217 -10.29 -1.44 -8.89
C TYR A 217 -10.82 -0.33 -9.82
N LEU A 218 -12.04 0.13 -9.56
CA LEU A 218 -12.71 1.13 -10.39
C LEU A 218 -12.01 2.49 -10.36
N VAL A 219 -11.53 2.93 -9.18
CA VAL A 219 -10.76 4.16 -9.05
C VAL A 219 -9.44 4.07 -9.81
N ILE A 220 -8.71 2.97 -9.74
CA ILE A 220 -7.49 2.78 -10.54
C ILE A 220 -7.83 2.86 -12.04
N SER A 221 -8.90 2.18 -12.49
CA SER A 221 -9.36 2.19 -13.89
C SER A 221 -9.71 3.60 -14.36
N PHE A 222 -10.43 4.36 -13.54
CA PHE A 222 -10.78 5.76 -13.82
C PHE A 222 -9.52 6.65 -13.90
N LEU A 223 -8.62 6.56 -12.92
CA LEU A 223 -7.41 7.37 -12.90
C LEU A 223 -6.48 7.06 -14.08
N LEU A 224 -6.40 5.80 -14.53
CA LEU A 224 -5.69 5.43 -15.75
C LEU A 224 -6.33 6.04 -17.00
N ALA A 225 -7.66 6.17 -17.06
CA ALA A 225 -8.34 6.86 -18.13
C ALA A 225 -8.02 8.36 -18.12
N VAL A 226 -8.07 9.00 -16.95
CA VAL A 226 -7.68 10.41 -16.77
C VAL A 226 -6.25 10.65 -17.24
N TYR A 227 -5.30 9.78 -16.89
CA TYR A 227 -3.90 9.90 -17.30
C TYR A 227 -3.73 10.02 -18.81
N ARG A 228 -4.53 9.31 -19.62
CA ARG A 228 -4.42 9.36 -21.09
C ARG A 228 -4.63 10.78 -21.65
N TYR A 229 -5.50 11.56 -21.01
CA TYR A 229 -5.89 12.90 -21.47
C TYR A 229 -5.16 14.04 -20.75
N LEU A 230 -4.31 13.72 -19.75
CA LEU A 230 -3.50 14.73 -19.09
C LEU A 230 -2.50 15.37 -20.05
N PRO A 231 -2.28 16.69 -19.99
CA PRO A 231 -1.21 17.35 -20.72
C PRO A 231 0.17 16.88 -20.24
N ASP A 232 1.15 16.89 -21.13
CA ASP A 232 2.46 16.30 -20.87
C ASP A 232 3.22 16.95 -19.71
N TYR A 233 3.02 18.25 -19.46
CA TYR A 233 3.64 18.92 -18.31
C TYR A 233 3.11 18.37 -16.97
N LEU A 234 1.80 18.05 -16.87
CA LEU A 234 1.22 17.41 -15.69
C LEU A 234 1.70 15.96 -15.54
N LYS A 235 1.76 15.20 -16.65
CA LYS A 235 2.31 13.83 -16.63
C LYS A 235 3.74 13.81 -16.10
N LYS A 236 4.58 14.77 -16.56
CA LYS A 236 5.96 14.90 -16.09
C LYS A 236 6.03 15.28 -14.61
N GLY A 237 5.25 16.29 -14.18
CA GLY A 237 5.24 16.75 -12.80
C GLY A 237 4.77 15.67 -11.82
N LEU A 238 3.62 15.04 -12.10
CA LEU A 238 3.10 13.95 -11.28
C LEU A 238 4.02 12.73 -11.31
N GLY A 239 4.56 12.38 -12.50
CA GLY A 239 5.53 11.29 -12.62
C GLY A 239 6.81 11.53 -11.80
N TYR A 240 7.26 12.79 -11.66
CA TYR A 240 8.38 13.15 -10.78
C TYR A 240 8.06 12.87 -9.32
N ILE A 241 6.91 13.33 -8.81
CA ILE A 241 6.47 13.10 -7.43
C ILE A 241 6.36 11.59 -7.13
N GLY A 242 5.73 10.81 -8.00
CA GLY A 242 5.51 9.37 -7.75
C GLY A 242 6.76 8.50 -7.94
N SER A 243 7.87 9.10 -8.39
CA SER A 243 9.12 8.40 -8.63
C SER A 243 10.15 8.54 -7.52
N HIS A 244 9.98 9.51 -6.68
CA HIS A 244 10.84 9.85 -5.54
C HIS A 244 10.09 9.66 -4.23
#